data_86774fb0845eeec62076452bc9a42da4
#
_entry.id   86774fb0845eeec62076452bc9a42da4
#
_cell.length_a   1.000
_cell.length_b   1.000
_cell.length_c   1.000
_cell.angle_alpha   90.00
_cell.angle_beta   90.00
_cell.angle_gamma   90.00
#
_symmetry.space_group_name_H-M   'P 1'
#
loop_
_entity.id
_entity.type
_entity.pdbx_description
1 polymer ?
#
loop_
_entity_poly.entity_id
_entity_poly.type
_entity_poly.pdbx_seq_one_letter_code
_entity_poly.pdbx_strand_id
1 'polypeptide(L)'
;MPRWSSYEIPLDSGLFTPVGLQPAAVCRLGFNAAGRWLTRHAIGHRRLVAEHHTGLVVWSAQLAFDEPAGFFDADSVEMRVTGRVRGAGTQFECEVELGGPFEPSARLRACCVPLRLDGDPALSGVPARLGPEVLAAFRPDEVELRPHRSPLPGLRTAVVSDGVTLTRGHTPFVIHRHQCEVADQWFWPEAVALAAVGREELVRAGAGHVPLLRCALRAPVRRLDLLFNRPFFLFDEGAVRSSASEWQGRLVFLHELVGPEGGQPRALVAEQFDLPEERSWD
;
A
#
# COMPACT_ATOMS: atom_id res chain seq x y z
N MET A 1 3.07 26.81 2.68
CA MET A 1 2.99 25.57 1.89
C MET A 1 3.82 24.49 2.59
N PRO A 2 3.33 23.25 2.71
CA PRO A 2 4.11 22.17 3.31
C PRO A 2 5.41 21.92 2.53
N ARG A 3 6.45 21.47 3.24
CA ARG A 3 7.74 21.16 2.61
C ARG A 3 7.60 19.94 1.70
N TRP A 4 8.30 19.97 0.60
CA TRP A 4 8.35 18.85 -0.34
C TRP A 4 9.80 18.53 -0.74
N SER A 5 10.01 17.34 -1.22
CA SER A 5 11.26 16.92 -1.86
C SER A 5 10.94 16.25 -3.19
N SER A 6 11.84 16.40 -4.15
CA SER A 6 11.75 15.75 -5.45
C SER A 6 12.98 14.89 -5.68
N TYR A 7 12.77 13.75 -6.31
CA TYR A 7 13.81 12.79 -6.66
C TYR A 7 13.54 12.26 -8.06
N GLU A 8 14.56 12.25 -8.91
CA GLU A 8 14.51 11.53 -10.16
C GLU A 8 14.81 10.05 -9.91
N ILE A 9 13.95 9.18 -10.42
CA ILE A 9 14.06 7.72 -10.27
C ILE A 9 14.21 7.13 -11.66
N PRO A 10 15.36 6.50 -11.97
CA PRO A 10 15.50 5.74 -13.20
C PRO A 10 14.53 4.55 -13.21
N LEU A 11 13.93 4.31 -14.36
CA LEU A 11 13.01 3.20 -14.55
C LEU A 11 13.76 2.00 -15.14
N ASP A 12 13.67 0.87 -14.47
CA ASP A 12 14.18 -0.40 -14.96
C ASP A 12 13.05 -1.43 -15.14
N SER A 13 13.33 -2.50 -15.88
CA SER A 13 12.32 -3.53 -16.20
C SER A 13 11.74 -4.23 -14.96
N GLY A 14 12.45 -4.23 -13.83
CA GLY A 14 11.98 -4.83 -12.58
C GLY A 14 10.84 -4.07 -11.91
N LEU A 15 10.59 -2.81 -12.31
CA LEU A 15 9.50 -2.00 -11.80
C LEU A 15 8.18 -2.23 -12.53
N PHE A 16 8.19 -2.96 -13.66
CA PHE A 16 7.05 -3.11 -14.55
C PHE A 16 6.52 -4.53 -14.64
N THR A 17 5.24 -4.62 -14.98
CA THR A 17 4.62 -5.78 -15.63
C THR A 17 4.33 -5.43 -17.09
N PRO A 18 3.90 -6.38 -17.92
CA PRO A 18 3.48 -6.06 -19.30
C PRO A 18 2.36 -5.02 -19.40
N VAL A 19 1.62 -4.77 -18.32
CA VAL A 19 0.47 -3.86 -18.29
C VAL A 19 0.75 -2.53 -17.56
N GLY A 20 1.98 -2.29 -17.08
CA GLY A 20 2.38 -1.04 -16.45
C GLY A 20 3.20 -1.21 -15.17
N LEU A 21 3.42 -0.10 -14.46
CA LEU A 21 4.15 -0.07 -13.19
C LEU A 21 3.51 -1.02 -12.15
N GLN A 22 4.35 -1.81 -11.48
CA GLN A 22 3.92 -2.71 -10.42
C GLN A 22 3.51 -1.92 -9.17
N PRO A 23 2.28 -2.12 -8.63
CA PRO A 23 1.85 -1.44 -7.41
C PRO A 23 2.81 -1.65 -6.22
N ALA A 24 3.35 -2.86 -6.04
CA ALA A 24 4.31 -3.16 -4.98
C ALA A 24 5.63 -2.37 -5.15
N ALA A 25 6.11 -2.19 -6.39
CA ALA A 25 7.30 -1.39 -6.68
C ALA A 25 7.06 0.09 -6.35
N VAL A 26 5.91 0.67 -6.75
CA VAL A 26 5.54 2.04 -6.39
C VAL A 26 5.47 2.22 -4.86
N CYS A 27 4.89 1.26 -4.14
CA CYS A 27 4.84 1.29 -2.69
C CYS A 27 6.25 1.27 -2.05
N ARG A 28 7.18 0.47 -2.57
CA ARG A 28 8.58 0.42 -2.09
C ARG A 28 9.32 1.73 -2.36
N LEU A 29 9.18 2.28 -3.57
CA LEU A 29 9.76 3.58 -3.93
C LEU A 29 9.21 4.70 -3.05
N GLY A 30 7.90 4.72 -2.83
CA GLY A 30 7.24 5.71 -1.99
C GLY A 30 7.65 5.63 -0.53
N PHE A 31 7.82 4.42 0.03
CA PHE A 31 8.34 4.24 1.38
C PHE A 31 9.76 4.81 1.52
N ASN A 32 10.63 4.54 0.53
CA ASN A 32 11.99 5.08 0.51
C ASN A 32 11.99 6.62 0.45
N ALA A 33 11.13 7.20 -0.40
CA ALA A 33 10.99 8.65 -0.52
C ALA A 33 10.48 9.29 0.78
N ALA A 34 9.53 8.66 1.48
CA ALA A 34 9.05 9.10 2.79
C ALA A 34 10.17 9.13 3.84
N GLY A 35 11.01 8.09 3.87
CA GLY A 35 12.18 8.03 4.74
C GLY A 35 13.20 9.15 4.47
N ARG A 36 13.45 9.44 3.19
CA ARG A 36 14.32 10.57 2.76
C ARG A 36 13.72 11.93 3.15
N TRP A 37 12.41 12.10 2.96
CA TRP A 37 11.72 13.32 3.35
C TRP A 37 11.81 13.56 4.87
N LEU A 38 11.54 12.54 5.68
CA LEU A 38 11.70 12.59 7.14
C LEU A 38 13.12 13.00 7.53
N THR A 39 14.13 12.38 6.93
CA THR A 39 15.54 12.69 7.21
C THR A 39 15.90 14.13 6.88
N ARG A 40 15.34 14.66 5.78
CA ARG A 40 15.67 16.02 5.30
C ARG A 40 14.92 17.12 6.03
N HIS A 41 13.66 16.87 6.38
CA HIS A 41 12.73 17.93 6.82
C HIS A 41 12.27 17.81 8.27
N ALA A 42 12.39 16.63 8.86
CA ALA A 42 11.95 16.38 10.24
C ALA A 42 13.02 15.59 11.00
N ILE A 43 12.71 14.39 11.45
CA ILE A 43 13.64 13.48 12.14
C ILE A 43 13.63 12.16 11.38
N GLY A 44 14.80 11.74 10.88
CA GLY A 44 14.95 10.48 10.16
C GLY A 44 14.56 9.27 11.02
N HIS A 45 13.99 8.23 10.40
CA HIS A 45 13.42 7.07 11.08
C HIS A 45 14.40 6.40 12.06
N ARG A 46 15.70 6.27 11.68
CA ARG A 46 16.73 5.73 12.59
C ARG A 46 16.84 6.53 13.90
N ARG A 47 16.78 7.86 13.81
CA ARG A 47 16.86 8.75 14.99
C ARG A 47 15.55 8.71 15.80
N LEU A 48 14.40 8.62 15.13
CA LEU A 48 13.12 8.40 15.82
C LEU A 48 13.18 7.16 16.70
N VAL A 49 13.70 6.05 16.18
CA VAL A 49 13.87 4.80 16.94
C VAL A 49 14.91 4.94 18.04
N ALA A 50 16.12 5.41 17.73
CA ALA A 50 17.26 5.40 18.66
C ALA A 50 17.18 6.47 19.76
N GLU A 51 16.69 7.68 19.43
CA GLU A 51 16.72 8.84 20.33
C GLU A 51 15.35 9.13 20.96
N HIS A 52 14.26 8.80 20.23
CA HIS A 52 12.89 9.11 20.67
C HIS A 52 12.05 7.86 20.99
N HIS A 53 12.65 6.66 20.91
CA HIS A 53 11.95 5.38 21.13
C HIS A 53 10.62 5.27 20.38
N THR A 54 10.60 5.81 19.16
CA THR A 54 9.40 5.92 18.34
C THR A 54 9.57 5.20 17.02
N GLY A 55 8.77 4.17 16.78
CA GLY A 55 8.62 3.52 15.47
C GLY A 55 7.49 4.16 14.67
N LEU A 56 7.57 4.14 13.35
CA LEU A 56 6.48 4.50 12.45
C LEU A 56 6.07 3.27 11.64
N VAL A 57 4.86 2.79 11.86
CA VAL A 57 4.33 1.59 11.19
C VAL A 57 3.18 1.99 10.27
N VAL A 58 3.26 1.61 9.00
CA VAL A 58 2.18 1.84 8.05
C VAL A 58 0.96 1.03 8.46
N TRP A 59 -0.17 1.70 8.67
CA TRP A 59 -1.45 1.08 8.98
C TRP A 59 -2.44 1.16 7.83
N SER A 60 -2.32 2.16 6.93
CA SER A 60 -3.09 2.20 5.69
C SER A 60 -2.27 2.83 4.56
N ALA A 61 -2.54 2.38 3.34
CA ALA A 61 -2.03 3.00 2.14
C ALA A 61 -3.08 3.01 1.04
N GLN A 62 -3.01 3.99 0.17
CA GLN A 62 -3.85 4.17 -1.02
C GLN A 62 -2.94 4.48 -2.19
N LEU A 63 -3.06 3.74 -3.27
CA LEU A 63 -2.36 3.99 -4.51
C LEU A 63 -3.40 4.15 -5.62
N ALA A 64 -3.31 5.22 -6.38
CA ALA A 64 -4.11 5.46 -7.57
C ALA A 64 -3.17 5.68 -8.75
N PHE A 65 -3.51 5.12 -9.89
CA PHE A 65 -2.88 5.39 -11.17
C PHE A 65 -3.86 6.22 -12.01
N ASP A 66 -3.50 7.48 -12.26
CA ASP A 66 -4.29 8.39 -13.11
C ASP A 66 -4.11 7.95 -14.57
N GLU A 67 -2.84 7.73 -14.98
CA GLU A 67 -2.50 7.10 -16.24
C GLU A 67 -1.46 5.99 -15.99
N PRO A 68 -1.70 4.76 -16.48
CA PRO A 68 -0.72 3.69 -16.35
C PRO A 68 0.50 3.99 -17.20
N ALA A 69 1.66 4.16 -16.58
CA ALA A 69 2.92 4.28 -17.30
C ALA A 69 3.42 2.90 -17.74
N GLY A 70 3.74 2.77 -19.02
CA GLY A 70 4.41 1.61 -19.61
C GLY A 70 5.93 1.71 -19.52
N PHE A 71 6.61 0.58 -19.71
CA PHE A 71 8.08 0.52 -19.65
C PHE A 71 8.76 1.40 -20.72
N PHE A 72 8.12 1.59 -21.87
CA PHE A 72 8.69 2.34 -23.01
C PHE A 72 8.33 3.83 -23.01
N ASP A 73 7.61 4.32 -22.00
CA ASP A 73 7.10 5.70 -22.01
C ASP A 73 8.14 6.71 -21.54
N ALA A 74 9.08 6.30 -20.66
CA ALA A 74 10.15 7.16 -20.15
C ALA A 74 11.32 6.35 -19.57
N ASP A 75 12.52 6.95 -19.55
CA ASP A 75 13.72 6.38 -18.92
C ASP A 75 13.75 6.67 -17.40
N SER A 76 13.06 7.72 -16.97
CA SER A 76 12.97 8.10 -15.55
C SER A 76 11.63 8.76 -15.24
N VAL A 77 11.27 8.78 -13.95
CA VAL A 77 10.13 9.55 -13.43
C VAL A 77 10.57 10.47 -12.32
N GLU A 78 9.92 11.63 -12.21
CA GLU A 78 10.04 12.49 -11.04
C GLU A 78 9.14 11.95 -9.93
N MET A 79 9.71 11.76 -8.74
CA MET A 79 8.98 11.43 -7.53
C MET A 79 8.96 12.62 -6.60
N ARG A 80 7.80 13.21 -6.37
CA ARG A 80 7.57 14.30 -5.43
C ARG A 80 6.94 13.77 -4.16
N VAL A 81 7.50 14.12 -3.00
CA VAL A 81 7.01 13.66 -1.69
C VAL A 81 6.77 14.82 -0.75
N THR A 82 5.66 14.74 -0.02
CA THR A 82 5.30 15.62 1.09
C THR A 82 4.99 14.77 2.32
N GLY A 83 5.18 15.35 3.51
CA GLY A 83 4.85 14.71 4.78
C GLY A 83 4.09 15.63 5.70
N ARG A 84 3.17 15.08 6.48
CA ARG A 84 2.40 15.82 7.49
C ARG A 84 2.05 14.96 8.69
N VAL A 85 1.82 15.60 9.80
CA VAL A 85 1.30 14.98 11.03
C VAL A 85 -0.22 15.15 11.06
N ARG A 86 -0.95 14.10 11.43
CA ARG A 86 -2.41 14.13 11.58
C ARG A 86 -2.83 13.71 12.99
N GLY A 87 -4.08 14.08 13.36
CA GLY A 87 -4.68 13.70 14.64
C GLY A 87 -3.88 14.20 15.85
N ALA A 88 -3.29 15.40 15.75
CA ALA A 88 -2.43 15.97 16.80
C ALA A 88 -1.28 15.02 17.21
N GLY A 89 -0.63 14.38 16.27
CA GLY A 89 0.53 13.50 16.51
C GLY A 89 0.21 12.02 16.60
N THR A 90 -1.04 11.60 16.42
CA THR A 90 -1.40 10.17 16.41
C THR A 90 -1.08 9.46 15.11
N GLN A 91 -0.78 10.21 14.04
CA GLN A 91 -0.47 9.67 12.72
C GLN A 91 0.56 10.54 12.00
N PHE A 92 1.39 9.92 11.18
CA PHE A 92 2.21 10.56 10.16
C PHE A 92 1.72 10.11 8.78
N GLU A 93 1.39 11.06 7.93
CA GLU A 93 0.96 10.81 6.56
C GLU A 93 2.03 11.30 5.58
N CYS A 94 2.30 10.49 4.58
CA CYS A 94 3.15 10.87 3.45
C CYS A 94 2.34 10.71 2.16
N GLU A 95 2.44 11.73 1.30
CA GLU A 95 1.89 11.71 -0.06
C GLU A 95 3.06 11.71 -1.03
N VAL A 96 3.02 10.80 -2.00
CA VAL A 96 4.03 10.64 -3.05
C VAL A 96 3.33 10.68 -4.39
N GLU A 97 3.79 11.57 -5.25
CA GLU A 97 3.35 11.68 -6.65
C GLU A 97 4.50 11.21 -7.54
N LEU A 98 4.20 10.31 -8.47
CA LEU A 98 5.12 9.87 -9.51
C LEU A 98 4.61 10.37 -10.84
N GLY A 99 5.47 10.98 -11.63
CA GLY A 99 5.05 11.45 -12.96
C GLY A 99 6.13 12.22 -13.69
N GLY A 100 5.76 12.67 -14.89
CA GLY A 100 6.52 13.66 -15.63
C GLY A 100 6.30 15.07 -15.07
N PRO A 101 6.91 16.08 -15.71
CA PRO A 101 6.90 17.45 -15.21
C PRO A 101 5.50 18.12 -15.17
N PHE A 102 4.47 17.53 -15.77
CA PHE A 102 3.18 18.19 -15.95
C PHE A 102 2.00 17.46 -15.28
N GLU A 103 1.99 16.14 -15.19
CA GLU A 103 0.92 15.38 -14.54
C GLU A 103 1.45 14.14 -13.82
N PRO A 104 0.99 13.85 -12.59
CA PRO A 104 1.36 12.62 -11.91
C PRO A 104 0.69 11.42 -12.58
N SER A 105 1.47 10.38 -12.91
CA SER A 105 0.97 9.09 -13.41
C SER A 105 0.48 8.19 -12.30
N ALA A 106 0.99 8.37 -11.06
CA ALA A 106 0.55 7.65 -9.88
C ALA A 106 0.63 8.52 -8.62
N ARG A 107 -0.29 8.28 -7.69
CA ARG A 107 -0.32 8.91 -6.36
C ARG A 107 -0.42 7.86 -5.28
N LEU A 108 0.54 7.87 -4.37
CA LEU A 108 0.56 7.03 -3.18
C LEU A 108 0.36 7.91 -1.95
N ARG A 109 -0.62 7.58 -1.12
CA ARG A 109 -0.78 8.10 0.24
C ARG A 109 -0.56 6.98 1.22
N ALA A 110 0.43 7.09 2.09
CA ALA A 110 0.68 6.15 3.17
C ALA A 110 0.51 6.84 4.51
N CYS A 111 -0.23 6.20 5.41
CA CYS A 111 -0.47 6.70 6.77
C CYS A 111 0.15 5.74 7.78
N CYS A 112 1.05 6.27 8.61
CA CYS A 112 1.74 5.55 9.67
C CYS A 112 1.13 5.89 11.03
N VAL A 113 1.13 4.90 11.93
CA VAL A 113 0.86 5.09 13.35
C VAL A 113 2.19 5.11 14.10
N PRO A 114 2.47 6.12 14.94
CA PRO A 114 3.61 6.09 15.83
C PRO A 114 3.43 5.00 16.89
N LEU A 115 4.48 4.21 17.12
CA LEU A 115 4.56 3.25 18.21
C LEU A 115 5.62 3.70 19.20
N ARG A 116 5.31 3.66 20.50
CA ARG A 116 6.34 3.74 21.52
C ARG A 116 6.99 2.37 21.66
N LEU A 117 8.30 2.33 21.48
CA LEU A 117 9.10 1.12 21.53
C LEU A 117 9.60 0.88 22.96
N ASP A 118 9.45 -0.33 23.46
CA ASP A 118 9.80 -0.69 24.85
C ASP A 118 11.24 -1.23 24.96
N GLY A 119 12.10 -1.00 23.95
CA GLY A 119 13.51 -1.43 23.98
C GLY A 119 13.72 -2.91 23.62
N ASP A 120 12.70 -3.61 23.20
CA ASP A 120 12.78 -4.98 22.70
C ASP A 120 13.51 -5.00 21.33
N PRO A 121 14.46 -5.90 21.11
CA PRO A 121 15.08 -6.12 19.79
C PRO A 121 14.09 -6.37 18.65
N ALA A 122 12.91 -6.92 18.95
CA ALA A 122 11.83 -7.11 17.98
C ALA A 122 11.09 -5.83 17.61
N LEU A 123 11.53 -4.65 18.10
CA LEU A 123 10.86 -3.36 17.89
C LEU A 123 9.35 -3.40 18.18
N SER A 124 8.92 -4.26 19.09
CA SER A 124 7.56 -4.28 19.57
C SER A 124 7.22 -2.96 20.26
N GLY A 125 5.99 -2.50 20.07
CA GLY A 125 5.58 -1.22 20.61
C GLY A 125 4.07 -1.11 20.72
N VAL A 126 3.65 -0.10 21.48
CA VAL A 126 2.23 0.24 21.64
C VAL A 126 1.89 1.53 20.88
N PRO A 127 0.69 1.66 20.30
CA PRO A 127 0.25 2.89 19.66
C PRO A 127 0.45 4.09 20.60
N ALA A 128 1.05 5.15 20.08
CA ALA A 128 1.39 6.33 20.86
C ALA A 128 1.13 7.61 20.04
N ARG A 129 1.52 8.75 20.61
CA ARG A 129 1.60 10.02 19.89
C ARG A 129 3.07 10.39 19.72
N LEU A 130 3.36 11.11 18.65
CA LEU A 130 4.65 11.76 18.47
C LEU A 130 4.92 12.69 19.66
N GLY A 131 6.10 12.58 20.26
CA GLY A 131 6.51 13.44 21.36
C GLY A 131 6.64 14.91 20.96
N PRO A 132 6.62 15.85 21.93
CA PRO A 132 6.70 17.30 21.64
C PRO A 132 7.93 17.69 20.82
N GLU A 133 9.08 17.08 21.06
CA GLU A 133 10.32 17.32 20.33
C GLU A 133 10.24 16.88 18.87
N VAL A 134 9.57 15.74 18.62
CA VAL A 134 9.32 15.26 17.27
C VAL A 134 8.34 16.17 16.55
N LEU A 135 7.27 16.58 17.24
CA LEU A 135 6.26 17.51 16.68
C LEU A 135 6.85 18.88 16.36
N ALA A 136 7.79 19.37 17.15
CA ALA A 136 8.48 20.64 16.92
C ALA A 136 9.32 20.65 15.62
N ALA A 137 9.67 19.49 15.07
CA ALA A 137 10.36 19.40 13.79
C ALA A 137 9.43 19.66 12.58
N PHE A 138 8.11 19.63 12.77
CA PHE A 138 7.12 19.90 11.74
C PHE A 138 6.69 21.39 11.77
N ARG A 139 6.38 21.94 10.61
CA ARG A 139 5.83 23.29 10.50
C ARG A 139 4.35 23.30 10.93
N PRO A 140 3.79 24.44 11.36
CA PRO A 140 2.37 24.52 11.72
C PRO A 140 1.41 24.10 10.60
N ASP A 141 1.75 24.40 9.34
CA ASP A 141 0.97 24.01 8.16
C ASP A 141 1.14 22.54 7.73
N GLU A 142 2.03 21.81 8.41
CA GLU A 142 2.23 20.36 8.26
C GLU A 142 1.55 19.57 9.39
N VAL A 143 0.85 20.23 10.32
CA VAL A 143 0.16 19.60 11.44
C VAL A 143 -1.35 19.78 11.32
N GLU A 144 -2.06 18.69 11.11
CA GLU A 144 -3.52 18.66 11.02
C GLU A 144 -4.15 17.99 12.24
N LEU A 145 -5.20 18.60 12.78
CA LEU A 145 -5.92 18.05 13.95
C LEU A 145 -6.78 16.85 13.62
N ARG A 146 -7.28 16.76 12.38
CA ARG A 146 -8.13 15.64 11.95
C ARG A 146 -7.29 14.43 11.61
N PRO A 147 -7.59 13.23 12.18
CA PRO A 147 -6.93 12.01 11.79
C PRO A 147 -7.36 11.58 10.38
N HIS A 148 -6.46 10.89 9.69
CA HIS A 148 -6.79 10.17 8.48
C HIS A 148 -7.71 8.98 8.78
N ARG A 149 -8.62 8.67 7.86
CA ARG A 149 -9.48 7.48 7.91
C ARG A 149 -9.30 6.69 6.62
N SER A 150 -9.00 5.41 6.73
CA SER A 150 -8.94 4.53 5.56
C SER A 150 -10.33 4.38 4.94
N PRO A 151 -10.50 4.53 3.62
CA PRO A 151 -11.77 4.28 2.95
C PRO A 151 -12.06 2.78 2.76
N LEU A 152 -11.06 1.90 2.93
CA LEU A 152 -11.17 0.48 2.63
C LEU A 152 -12.32 -0.24 3.36
N PRO A 153 -12.60 0.02 4.66
CA PRO A 153 -13.76 -0.61 5.32
C PRO A 153 -15.09 -0.27 4.64
N GLY A 154 -15.27 0.99 4.24
CA GLY A 154 -16.47 1.43 3.50
C GLY A 154 -16.56 0.79 2.12
N LEU A 155 -15.46 0.78 1.37
CA LEU A 155 -15.38 0.12 0.06
C LEU A 155 -15.73 -1.37 0.17
N ARG A 156 -15.10 -2.08 1.13
CA ARG A 156 -15.38 -3.49 1.37
C ARG A 156 -16.87 -3.75 1.63
N THR A 157 -17.48 -2.94 2.51
CA THR A 157 -18.90 -3.06 2.81
C THR A 157 -19.74 -2.86 1.55
N ALA A 158 -19.49 -1.82 0.77
CA ALA A 158 -20.24 -1.54 -0.46
C ALA A 158 -20.08 -2.65 -1.51
N VAL A 159 -18.85 -3.15 -1.74
CA VAL A 159 -18.59 -4.24 -2.69
C VAL A 159 -19.29 -5.53 -2.26
N VAL A 160 -19.30 -5.84 -0.96
CA VAL A 160 -19.95 -7.06 -0.44
C VAL A 160 -21.46 -6.96 -0.50
N SER A 161 -22.07 -5.77 -0.24
CA SER A 161 -23.53 -5.60 -0.27
C SER A 161 -24.09 -5.44 -1.67
N ASP A 162 -23.42 -4.67 -2.54
CA ASP A 162 -23.99 -4.19 -3.81
C ASP A 162 -23.31 -4.81 -5.04
N GLY A 163 -22.15 -5.46 -4.85
CA GLY A 163 -21.39 -6.10 -5.93
C GLY A 163 -21.88 -7.50 -6.26
N VAL A 164 -21.67 -7.89 -7.52
CA VAL A 164 -21.91 -9.27 -7.98
C VAL A 164 -20.63 -10.08 -7.78
N THR A 165 -20.61 -10.98 -6.81
CA THR A 165 -19.47 -11.87 -6.57
C THR A 165 -19.31 -12.83 -7.75
N LEU A 166 -18.14 -12.84 -8.37
CA LEU A 166 -17.80 -13.67 -9.53
C LEU A 166 -17.15 -14.99 -9.10
N THR A 167 -16.19 -14.94 -8.17
CA THR A 167 -15.46 -16.10 -7.67
C THR A 167 -14.79 -15.80 -6.33
N ARG A 168 -14.38 -16.88 -5.64
CA ARG A 168 -13.61 -16.82 -4.38
C ARG A 168 -12.56 -17.91 -4.38
N GLY A 169 -11.47 -17.68 -3.65
CA GLY A 169 -10.41 -18.65 -3.47
C GLY A 169 -9.50 -18.29 -2.31
N HIS A 170 -8.53 -19.14 -2.08
CA HIS A 170 -7.49 -18.87 -1.10
C HIS A 170 -6.14 -19.39 -1.60
N THR A 171 -5.07 -18.69 -1.25
CA THR A 171 -3.70 -19.02 -1.64
C THR A 171 -2.85 -19.03 -0.38
N PRO A 172 -2.26 -20.16 0.01
CA PRO A 172 -1.39 -20.23 1.18
C PRO A 172 -0.08 -19.49 0.93
N PHE A 173 0.52 -18.97 2.00
CA PHE A 173 1.86 -18.39 1.96
C PHE A 173 2.62 -18.62 3.25
N VAL A 174 3.94 -18.44 3.19
CA VAL A 174 4.85 -18.37 4.33
C VAL A 174 5.68 -17.12 4.19
N ILE A 175 5.90 -16.39 5.27
CA ILE A 175 6.76 -15.20 5.26
C ILE A 175 8.23 -15.63 5.33
N HIS A 176 9.00 -15.21 4.35
CA HIS A 176 10.44 -15.48 4.27
C HIS A 176 11.26 -14.22 4.56
N ARG A 177 12.55 -14.39 4.91
CA ARG A 177 13.43 -13.30 5.34
C ARG A 177 13.55 -12.14 4.34
N HIS A 178 13.54 -12.42 3.05
CA HIS A 178 13.60 -11.36 2.02
C HIS A 178 12.35 -10.46 1.98
N GLN A 179 11.27 -10.89 2.61
CA GLN A 179 10.01 -10.15 2.73
C GLN A 179 9.93 -9.35 4.04
N CYS A 180 10.94 -9.46 4.90
CA CYS A 180 10.95 -8.83 6.21
C CYS A 180 11.83 -7.57 6.22
N GLU A 181 11.51 -6.66 7.12
CA GLU A 181 12.33 -5.52 7.48
C GLU A 181 13.19 -5.82 8.72
N VAL A 182 13.82 -4.79 9.27
CA VAL A 182 14.84 -4.88 10.33
C VAL A 182 14.39 -5.62 11.60
N ALA A 183 13.11 -5.68 11.88
CA ALA A 183 12.53 -6.34 13.07
C ALA A 183 12.04 -7.77 12.80
N ASP A 184 12.50 -8.42 11.72
CA ASP A 184 11.91 -9.67 11.22
C ASP A 184 10.38 -9.58 11.00
N GLN A 185 9.89 -8.35 10.98
CA GLN A 185 8.51 -8.01 10.69
C GLN A 185 8.33 -7.89 9.19
N TRP A 186 7.23 -8.37 8.68
CA TRP A 186 6.84 -8.28 7.29
C TRP A 186 6.84 -6.84 6.77
N PHE A 187 7.55 -6.61 5.66
CA PHE A 187 7.60 -5.31 5.01
C PHE A 187 6.28 -5.05 4.27
N TRP A 188 5.61 -3.97 4.62
CA TRP A 188 4.24 -3.69 4.19
C TRP A 188 3.95 -3.75 2.67
N PRO A 189 4.87 -3.39 1.74
CA PRO A 189 4.63 -3.56 0.30
C PRO A 189 4.49 -5.02 -0.14
N GLU A 190 4.94 -5.98 0.67
CA GLU A 190 4.78 -7.40 0.38
C GLU A 190 3.31 -7.85 0.45
N ALA A 191 2.46 -7.12 1.21
CA ALA A 191 1.02 -7.34 1.19
C ALA A 191 0.42 -7.13 -0.19
N VAL A 192 0.92 -6.13 -0.90
CA VAL A 192 0.51 -5.83 -2.27
C VAL A 192 0.95 -6.94 -3.22
N ALA A 193 2.18 -7.44 -3.05
CA ALA A 193 2.69 -8.56 -3.84
C ALA A 193 1.89 -9.85 -3.59
N LEU A 194 1.58 -10.18 -2.33
CA LEU A 194 0.75 -11.34 -1.97
C LEU A 194 -0.69 -11.20 -2.47
N ALA A 195 -1.27 -9.99 -2.44
CA ALA A 195 -2.59 -9.75 -3.02
C ALA A 195 -2.59 -10.03 -4.53
N ALA A 196 -1.54 -9.57 -5.25
CA ALA A 196 -1.38 -9.87 -6.67
C ALA A 196 -1.29 -11.39 -6.94
N VAL A 197 -0.54 -12.15 -6.12
CA VAL A 197 -0.52 -13.62 -6.21
C VAL A 197 -1.92 -14.20 -6.00
N GLY A 198 -2.65 -13.74 -4.99
CA GLY A 198 -4.03 -14.18 -4.72
C GLY A 198 -4.98 -13.88 -5.89
N ARG A 199 -4.86 -12.71 -6.52
CA ARG A 199 -5.60 -12.35 -7.73
C ARG A 199 -5.27 -13.28 -8.89
N GLU A 200 -3.98 -13.48 -9.18
CA GLU A 200 -3.52 -14.31 -10.29
C GLU A 200 -3.94 -15.77 -10.15
N GLU A 201 -3.90 -16.31 -8.93
CA GLU A 201 -4.42 -17.65 -8.64
C GLU A 201 -5.94 -17.75 -8.87
N LEU A 202 -6.72 -16.73 -8.48
CA LEU A 202 -8.15 -16.66 -8.80
C LEU A 202 -8.40 -16.64 -10.31
N VAL A 203 -7.64 -15.84 -11.04
CA VAL A 203 -7.77 -15.76 -12.50
C VAL A 203 -7.37 -17.08 -13.15
N ARG A 204 -6.26 -17.67 -12.74
CA ARG A 204 -5.79 -18.97 -13.25
C ARG A 204 -6.84 -20.07 -13.07
N ALA A 205 -7.48 -20.12 -11.89
CA ALA A 205 -8.49 -21.13 -11.58
C ALA A 205 -9.86 -20.83 -12.22
N GLY A 206 -10.25 -19.56 -12.34
CA GLY A 206 -11.61 -19.14 -12.66
C GLY A 206 -11.85 -18.62 -14.06
N ALA A 207 -10.81 -18.20 -14.81
CA ALA A 207 -10.97 -17.50 -16.11
C ALA A 207 -11.59 -18.36 -17.23
N GLY A 208 -11.60 -19.69 -17.09
CA GLY A 208 -12.32 -20.59 -18.01
C GLY A 208 -13.84 -20.51 -17.89
N HIS A 209 -14.33 -20.17 -16.70
CA HIS A 209 -15.77 -20.11 -16.39
C HIS A 209 -16.28 -18.67 -16.22
N VAL A 210 -15.38 -17.74 -15.89
CA VAL A 210 -15.68 -16.32 -15.68
C VAL A 210 -14.72 -15.49 -16.54
N PRO A 211 -15.08 -15.26 -17.82
CA PRO A 211 -14.17 -14.54 -18.78
C PRO A 211 -13.75 -13.15 -18.29
N LEU A 212 -14.60 -12.46 -17.52
CA LEU A 212 -14.34 -11.15 -16.95
C LEU A 212 -13.03 -11.08 -16.13
N LEU A 213 -12.64 -12.19 -15.50
CA LEU A 213 -11.40 -12.25 -14.72
C LEU A 213 -10.14 -12.04 -15.58
N ARG A 214 -10.21 -12.34 -16.89
CA ARG A 214 -9.08 -12.14 -17.83
C ARG A 214 -8.70 -10.67 -17.96
N CYS A 215 -9.63 -9.73 -17.69
CA CYS A 215 -9.34 -8.31 -17.71
C CYS A 215 -8.20 -7.97 -16.75
N ALA A 216 -8.14 -8.59 -15.56
CA ALA A 216 -7.10 -8.34 -14.58
C ALA A 216 -5.69 -8.79 -15.01
N LEU A 217 -5.55 -9.56 -16.08
CA LEU A 217 -4.25 -9.91 -16.69
C LEU A 217 -3.84 -8.94 -17.83
N ARG A 218 -4.79 -8.17 -18.35
CA ARG A 218 -4.60 -7.32 -19.52
C ARG A 218 -4.70 -5.83 -19.21
N ALA A 219 -5.30 -5.49 -18.08
CA ALA A 219 -5.47 -4.13 -17.62
C ALA A 219 -4.58 -3.84 -16.39
N PRO A 220 -4.05 -2.63 -16.26
CA PRO A 220 -3.33 -2.21 -15.06
C PRO A 220 -4.30 -2.04 -13.89
N VAL A 221 -3.78 -2.21 -12.69
CA VAL A 221 -4.48 -1.78 -11.46
C VAL A 221 -4.69 -0.27 -11.52
N ARG A 222 -5.93 0.20 -11.35
CA ARG A 222 -6.24 1.64 -11.31
C ARG A 222 -6.21 2.20 -9.91
N ARG A 223 -6.60 1.39 -8.94
CA ARG A 223 -6.57 1.78 -7.54
C ARG A 223 -6.28 0.58 -6.65
N LEU A 224 -5.51 0.84 -5.62
CA LEU A 224 -5.22 -0.11 -4.56
C LEU A 224 -5.41 0.58 -3.21
N ASP A 225 -6.19 -0.04 -2.33
CA ASP A 225 -6.39 0.38 -0.95
C ASP A 225 -5.88 -0.74 -0.02
N LEU A 226 -5.14 -0.37 1.02
CA LEU A 226 -4.51 -1.29 1.96
C LEU A 226 -4.77 -0.84 3.39
N LEU A 227 -5.06 -1.80 4.28
CA LEU A 227 -5.25 -1.59 5.72
C LEU A 227 -4.59 -2.72 6.49
N PHE A 228 -3.73 -2.37 7.45
CA PHE A 228 -3.09 -3.30 8.37
C PHE A 228 -3.74 -3.28 9.74
N ASN A 229 -3.98 -4.47 10.29
CA ASN A 229 -4.45 -4.67 11.65
C ASN A 229 -3.34 -5.24 12.54
N ARG A 230 -2.52 -6.16 12.00
CA ARG A 230 -1.41 -6.81 12.70
C ARG A 230 -0.30 -7.18 11.70
N PRO A 231 0.97 -7.18 12.09
CA PRO A 231 2.05 -7.68 11.25
C PRO A 231 2.03 -9.20 11.14
N PHE A 232 2.68 -9.70 10.11
CA PHE A 232 3.24 -11.04 10.06
C PHE A 232 4.73 -10.96 10.39
N PHE A 233 5.28 -12.04 10.89
CA PHE A 233 6.70 -12.15 11.21
C PHE A 233 7.34 -13.25 10.37
N LEU A 234 8.67 -13.31 10.42
CA LEU A 234 9.44 -14.36 9.78
C LEU A 234 8.91 -15.74 10.16
N PHE A 235 8.68 -16.57 9.14
CA PHE A 235 8.12 -17.92 9.22
C PHE A 235 6.65 -18.02 9.66
N ASP A 236 5.96 -16.89 9.83
CA ASP A 236 4.51 -16.95 9.97
C ASP A 236 3.90 -17.57 8.70
N GLU A 237 2.99 -18.49 8.91
CA GLU A 237 2.13 -19.06 7.88
C GLU A 237 0.84 -18.27 7.77
N GLY A 238 0.24 -18.29 6.58
CA GLY A 238 -1.03 -17.63 6.35
C GLY A 238 -1.68 -18.00 5.02
N ALA A 239 -2.79 -17.34 4.74
CA ALA A 239 -3.46 -17.45 3.45
C ALA A 239 -4.00 -16.10 3.00
N VAL A 240 -3.97 -15.84 1.70
CA VAL A 240 -4.72 -14.77 1.04
C VAL A 240 -6.09 -15.33 0.67
N ARG A 241 -7.12 -14.91 1.37
CA ARG A 241 -8.51 -15.18 1.00
C ARG A 241 -8.94 -14.10 0.03
N SER A 242 -9.18 -14.48 -1.21
CA SER A 242 -9.50 -13.54 -2.28
C SER A 242 -10.92 -13.72 -2.78
N SER A 243 -11.59 -12.61 -3.10
CA SER A 243 -12.84 -12.61 -3.84
C SER A 243 -12.77 -11.61 -4.98
N ALA A 244 -13.34 -11.95 -6.13
CA ALA A 244 -13.53 -11.05 -7.25
C ALA A 244 -15.00 -10.71 -7.39
N SER A 245 -15.30 -9.43 -7.62
CA SER A 245 -16.67 -8.93 -7.81
C SER A 245 -16.73 -7.89 -8.92
N GLU A 246 -17.84 -7.88 -9.65
CA GLU A 246 -18.19 -6.73 -10.50
C GLU A 246 -18.97 -5.73 -9.63
N TRP A 247 -18.50 -4.49 -9.59
CA TRP A 247 -19.09 -3.42 -8.79
C TRP A 247 -18.91 -2.06 -9.47
N GLN A 248 -20.02 -1.35 -9.70
CA GLN A 248 -20.04 -0.03 -10.34
C GLN A 248 -19.23 0.07 -11.65
N GLY A 249 -19.35 -0.96 -12.53
CA GLY A 249 -18.63 -1.00 -13.80
C GLY A 249 -17.14 -1.28 -13.67
N ARG A 250 -16.69 -1.78 -12.53
CA ARG A 250 -15.29 -2.16 -12.26
C ARG A 250 -15.19 -3.62 -11.85
N LEU A 251 -14.04 -4.21 -12.12
CA LEU A 251 -13.64 -5.48 -11.52
C LEU A 251 -12.87 -5.16 -10.23
N VAL A 252 -13.37 -5.65 -9.10
CA VAL A 252 -12.80 -5.40 -7.78
C VAL A 252 -12.37 -6.72 -7.16
N PHE A 253 -11.11 -6.80 -6.73
CA PHE A 253 -10.61 -7.89 -5.91
C PHE A 253 -10.50 -7.42 -4.46
N LEU A 254 -11.04 -8.21 -3.54
CA LEU A 254 -10.88 -8.03 -2.10
C LEU A 254 -10.05 -9.19 -1.57
N HIS A 255 -8.96 -8.86 -0.87
CA HIS A 255 -8.03 -9.81 -0.29
C HIS A 255 -7.98 -9.64 1.22
N GLU A 256 -8.15 -10.74 1.93
CA GLU A 256 -7.96 -10.84 3.37
C GLU A 256 -6.74 -11.72 3.64
N LEU A 257 -5.69 -11.13 4.21
CA LEU A 257 -4.50 -11.88 4.61
C LEU A 257 -4.70 -12.34 6.06
N VAL A 258 -4.85 -13.64 6.24
CA VAL A 258 -5.20 -14.27 7.53
C VAL A 258 -4.11 -15.20 8.00
N GLY A 259 -3.89 -15.27 9.32
CA GLY A 259 -3.04 -16.30 9.94
C GLY A 259 -3.68 -17.69 9.96
N PRO A 260 -2.94 -18.75 10.33
CA PRO A 260 -3.43 -20.12 10.33
C PRO A 260 -4.57 -20.34 11.33
N GLU A 261 -4.62 -19.55 12.40
CA GLU A 261 -5.67 -19.58 13.41
C GLU A 261 -7.02 -19.08 12.88
N GLY A 262 -7.06 -18.46 11.69
CA GLY A 262 -8.24 -17.78 11.17
C GLY A 262 -8.52 -16.49 11.95
N GLY A 263 -9.79 -16.10 12.04
CA GLY A 263 -10.20 -14.90 12.77
C GLY A 263 -10.10 -13.62 11.95
N GLN A 264 -9.79 -12.49 12.62
CA GLN A 264 -9.69 -11.20 11.94
C GLN A 264 -8.48 -11.15 11.00
N PRO A 265 -8.65 -10.62 9.77
CA PRO A 265 -7.55 -10.44 8.85
C PRO A 265 -6.44 -9.57 9.46
N ARG A 266 -5.19 -9.97 9.28
CA ARG A 266 -4.02 -9.16 9.66
C ARG A 266 -3.82 -8.00 8.70
N ALA A 267 -4.16 -8.19 7.41
CA ALA A 267 -4.22 -7.13 6.43
C ALA A 267 -5.40 -7.30 5.48
N LEU A 268 -5.90 -6.18 4.96
CA LEU A 268 -6.92 -6.09 3.92
C LEU A 268 -6.33 -5.36 2.72
N VAL A 269 -6.56 -5.86 1.52
CA VAL A 269 -6.18 -5.20 0.27
C VAL A 269 -7.37 -5.21 -0.67
N ALA A 270 -7.64 -4.08 -1.32
CA ALA A 270 -8.59 -4.00 -2.43
C ALA A 270 -7.87 -3.51 -3.68
N GLU A 271 -8.04 -4.20 -4.80
CA GLU A 271 -7.56 -3.80 -6.12
C GLU A 271 -8.76 -3.53 -7.02
N GLN A 272 -8.73 -2.43 -7.76
CA GLN A 272 -9.78 -2.04 -8.69
C GLN A 272 -9.21 -1.91 -10.10
N PHE A 273 -9.93 -2.45 -11.06
CA PHE A 273 -9.63 -2.43 -12.49
C PHE A 273 -10.82 -1.82 -13.24
N ASP A 274 -10.54 -0.98 -14.21
CA ASP A 274 -11.60 -0.51 -15.12
C ASP A 274 -11.98 -1.65 -16.07
N LEU A 275 -13.26 -1.80 -16.29
CA LEU A 275 -13.74 -2.74 -17.31
C LEU A 275 -13.71 -2.06 -18.69
N PRO A 276 -13.38 -2.77 -19.78
CA PRO A 276 -13.44 -2.23 -21.12
C PRO A 276 -14.88 -1.83 -21.45
N GLU A 277 -15.05 -0.69 -22.13
CA GLU A 277 -16.36 -0.16 -22.54
C GLU A 277 -17.10 -1.12 -23.50
N GLU A 278 -16.36 -1.78 -24.36
CA GLU A 278 -16.88 -2.83 -25.25
C GLU A 278 -16.55 -4.20 -24.67
N ARG A 279 -17.61 -4.96 -24.30
CA ARG A 279 -17.47 -6.35 -23.80
C ARG A 279 -17.23 -7.34 -24.96
N SER A 280 -16.33 -7.04 -25.89
CA SER A 280 -15.89 -8.02 -26.89
C SER A 280 -14.91 -9.01 -26.23
N TRP A 281 -15.40 -10.20 -25.93
CA TRP A 281 -14.65 -11.27 -25.26
C TRP A 281 -14.05 -12.29 -26.21
N ASP A 282 -13.69 -11.89 -27.45
CA ASP A 282 -13.05 -12.76 -28.43
C ASP A 282 -11.59 -13.09 -28.09
#